data_d17d605baf2114a26e4d009c74e5e97b
#
_entry.id   d17d605baf2114a26e4d009c74e5e97b
#
_cell.length_a   1.000
_cell.length_b   1.000
_cell.length_c   1.000
_cell.angle_alpha   90.00
_cell.angle_beta   90.00
_cell.angle_gamma   90.00
#
_symmetry.space_group_name_H-M   'P 1'
#
loop_
_entity.id
_entity.type
_entity.pdbx_description
1 polymer ?
#
loop_
_entity_poly.entity_id
_entity_poly.type
_entity_poly.pdbx_seq_one_letter_code
_entity_poly.pdbx_strand_id
1 'polypeptide(L)'
;CDPANGIEARSDLAIEAGKIVKVAPDLDQSQAKKVIALPGKVIVPGLIDVHVHLSTHTELGFEMVAKAGIVTVIDFAGDGKTLKAALANGEGRGLNLGFLKPAVPQSTISSVDPPEEELETFVEETQREGALGIKMLGGHHPISPATVKALIKIAARDKVFIASHVGTTNYGSNIEGLKETIELAAGNPLYIAHLQSYCRGQTGKDPSLEAIEALELIKSHSNLIAESYLSPFNGTSGRCEEGIPKSHVTRTCLKFGGFPETEEGIRQAIRAGYAHVNMPSGGELIKATGEKAQIYWERQKTNTRLSFPVNSAAAAVKIATAKNNGEFIAKVLSTDGGTIPRNTLVEDGLALVRLGALKLAEFVMKTATNPAKIFGFKNKGHLGVGADADLTVLDLARGKAYLSMSQGELIMLDGVVVGRGGKFLEG
;
A
#
# COMPACT_ATOMS: atom_id res chain seq x y z
N CYS A 1 -9.87 -14.81 14.77
CA CYS A 1 -10.46 -13.47 14.90
C CYS A 1 -10.98 -13.04 13.53
N ASP A 2 -12.28 -12.79 13.45
CA ASP A 2 -12.97 -12.39 12.21
C ASP A 2 -13.98 -11.27 12.52
N PRO A 3 -13.55 -10.01 12.46
CA PRO A 3 -14.41 -8.88 12.82
C PRO A 3 -15.60 -8.70 11.88
N ALA A 4 -15.52 -9.16 10.63
CA ALA A 4 -16.62 -9.07 9.68
C ALA A 4 -17.82 -9.92 10.11
N ASN A 5 -17.58 -11.03 10.82
CA ASN A 5 -18.61 -11.94 11.35
C ASN A 5 -18.75 -11.84 12.88
N GLY A 6 -18.09 -10.88 13.53
CA GLY A 6 -18.13 -10.72 14.99
C GLY A 6 -17.52 -11.87 15.78
N ILE A 7 -16.60 -12.65 15.19
CA ILE A 7 -16.01 -13.85 15.80
C ILE A 7 -14.66 -13.50 16.42
N GLU A 8 -14.57 -13.66 17.74
CA GLU A 8 -13.31 -13.61 18.50
C GLU A 8 -13.34 -14.77 19.51
N ALA A 9 -13.14 -16.00 19.00
CA ALA A 9 -13.29 -17.22 19.76
C ALA A 9 -12.35 -18.32 19.25
N ARG A 10 -12.14 -19.35 20.08
CA ARG A 10 -11.48 -20.58 19.66
C ARG A 10 -12.42 -21.34 18.71
N SER A 11 -11.94 -21.61 17.50
CA SER A 11 -12.69 -22.34 16.47
C SER A 11 -11.71 -23.05 15.55
N ASP A 12 -12.16 -24.16 15.00
CA ASP A 12 -11.53 -24.83 13.86
C ASP A 12 -12.14 -24.31 12.56
N LEU A 13 -11.41 -24.46 11.47
CA LEU A 13 -11.81 -24.02 10.14
C LEU A 13 -11.56 -25.15 9.14
N ALA A 14 -12.59 -25.57 8.42
CA ALA A 14 -12.49 -26.56 7.36
C ALA A 14 -12.49 -25.87 5.99
N ILE A 15 -11.58 -26.33 5.13
CA ILE A 15 -11.37 -25.83 3.78
C ILE A 15 -11.58 -26.97 2.79
N GLU A 16 -12.34 -26.70 1.73
CA GLU A 16 -12.53 -27.61 0.61
C GLU A 16 -12.58 -26.81 -0.70
N ALA A 17 -11.88 -27.30 -1.73
CA ALA A 17 -11.81 -26.67 -3.05
C ALA A 17 -11.51 -25.14 -3.01
N GLY A 18 -10.62 -24.72 -2.12
CA GLY A 18 -10.20 -23.32 -1.99
C GLY A 18 -11.19 -22.42 -1.24
N LYS A 19 -12.24 -22.97 -0.66
CA LYS A 19 -13.28 -22.25 0.08
C LYS A 19 -13.36 -22.70 1.54
N ILE A 20 -13.78 -21.77 2.40
CA ILE A 20 -14.16 -22.10 3.76
C ILE A 20 -15.53 -22.76 3.74
N VAL A 21 -15.61 -24.00 4.19
CA VAL A 21 -16.87 -24.79 4.18
C VAL A 21 -17.49 -24.92 5.57
N LYS A 22 -16.68 -24.75 6.64
CA LYS A 22 -17.19 -24.81 8.01
C LYS A 22 -16.28 -24.05 8.97
N VAL A 23 -16.88 -23.38 9.93
CA VAL A 23 -16.20 -22.76 11.08
C VAL A 23 -16.98 -23.16 12.33
N ALA A 24 -16.37 -23.92 13.22
CA ALA A 24 -16.98 -24.34 14.47
C ALA A 24 -15.89 -24.81 15.47
N PRO A 25 -16.16 -24.79 16.78
CA PRO A 25 -15.26 -25.44 17.73
C PRO A 25 -15.27 -26.98 17.52
N ASP A 26 -14.11 -27.59 17.73
CA ASP A 26 -13.91 -29.05 17.78
C ASP A 26 -14.46 -29.81 16.55
N LEU A 27 -14.03 -29.42 15.33
CA LEU A 27 -14.41 -30.13 14.11
C LEU A 27 -13.83 -31.55 14.09
N ASP A 28 -14.61 -32.52 13.59
CA ASP A 28 -14.17 -33.88 13.37
C ASP A 28 -13.04 -33.93 12.32
N GLN A 29 -11.87 -34.39 12.71
CA GLN A 29 -10.67 -34.45 11.88
C GLN A 29 -10.57 -35.74 11.05
N SER A 30 -11.45 -36.73 11.29
CA SER A 30 -11.37 -38.05 10.68
C SER A 30 -11.49 -38.06 9.15
N GLN A 31 -12.18 -37.07 8.60
CA GLN A 31 -12.38 -36.90 7.16
C GLN A 31 -11.40 -35.89 6.52
N ALA A 32 -10.52 -35.27 7.30
CA ALA A 32 -9.58 -34.29 6.78
C ALA A 32 -8.39 -34.98 6.09
N LYS A 33 -8.10 -34.59 4.84
CA LYS A 33 -6.89 -35.04 4.15
C LYS A 33 -5.60 -34.53 4.80
N LYS A 34 -5.67 -33.36 5.41
CA LYS A 34 -4.56 -32.71 6.09
C LYS A 34 -5.09 -31.86 7.25
N VAL A 35 -4.44 -31.98 8.39
CA VAL A 35 -4.72 -31.16 9.57
C VAL A 35 -3.48 -30.32 9.86
N ILE A 36 -3.69 -29.02 10.09
CA ILE A 36 -2.64 -28.07 10.50
C ILE A 36 -2.98 -27.62 11.91
N ALA A 37 -2.23 -28.11 12.91
CA ALA A 37 -2.40 -27.66 14.28
C ALA A 37 -1.69 -26.32 14.51
N LEU A 38 -2.39 -25.34 15.09
CA LEU A 38 -1.93 -23.95 15.28
C LEU A 38 -2.03 -23.53 16.75
N PRO A 39 -1.38 -24.26 17.69
CA PRO A 39 -1.48 -23.93 19.10
C PRO A 39 -0.88 -22.55 19.40
N GLY A 40 -1.63 -21.72 20.14
CA GLY A 40 -1.21 -20.37 20.52
C GLY A 40 -1.15 -19.36 19.39
N LYS A 41 -1.71 -19.67 18.22
CA LYS A 41 -1.79 -18.78 17.06
C LYS A 41 -3.20 -18.24 16.87
N VAL A 42 -3.31 -17.16 16.11
CA VAL A 42 -4.60 -16.56 15.75
C VAL A 42 -4.78 -16.60 14.24
N ILE A 43 -5.86 -17.24 13.78
CA ILE A 43 -6.27 -17.20 12.38
C ILE A 43 -7.07 -15.92 12.16
N VAL A 44 -6.73 -15.17 11.11
CA VAL A 44 -7.46 -13.99 10.63
C VAL A 44 -7.72 -14.14 9.14
N PRO A 45 -8.69 -13.40 8.55
CA PRO A 45 -8.84 -13.32 7.10
C PRO A 45 -7.50 -12.94 6.46
N GLY A 46 -7.24 -13.44 5.26
CA GLY A 46 -6.03 -13.09 4.51
C GLY A 46 -5.84 -11.58 4.45
N LEU A 47 -4.68 -11.12 4.90
CA LEU A 47 -4.38 -9.68 4.95
C LEU A 47 -4.24 -9.12 3.54
N ILE A 48 -4.76 -7.93 3.35
CA ILE A 48 -4.79 -7.17 2.10
C ILE A 48 -3.97 -5.90 2.28
N ASP A 49 -2.82 -5.81 1.61
CA ASP A 49 -2.09 -4.55 1.49
C ASP A 49 -2.54 -3.83 0.23
N VAL A 50 -3.37 -2.82 0.41
CA VAL A 50 -3.97 -2.09 -0.72
C VAL A 50 -3.00 -1.15 -1.42
N HIS A 51 -1.81 -0.92 -0.89
CA HIS A 51 -0.87 0.03 -1.45
C HIS A 51 0.55 -0.53 -1.42
N VAL A 52 0.94 -1.13 -2.55
CA VAL A 52 2.30 -1.58 -2.79
C VAL A 52 2.81 -1.07 -4.15
N HIS A 53 4.10 -1.22 -4.41
CA HIS A 53 4.76 -0.90 -5.67
C HIS A 53 5.64 -2.07 -6.11
N LEU A 54 5.25 -2.77 -7.17
CA LEU A 54 5.88 -4.01 -7.64
C LEU A 54 6.59 -3.89 -8.99
N SER A 55 6.48 -2.75 -9.67
CA SER A 55 6.90 -2.56 -11.07
C SER A 55 8.41 -2.66 -11.34
N THR A 56 9.25 -2.64 -10.31
CA THR A 56 10.71 -2.82 -10.45
C THR A 56 11.15 -3.93 -9.51
N HIS A 57 12.02 -4.85 -9.96
CA HIS A 57 12.39 -6.05 -9.18
C HIS A 57 11.16 -6.84 -8.73
N THR A 58 10.24 -7.08 -9.63
CA THR A 58 8.90 -7.63 -9.39
C THR A 58 8.95 -8.94 -8.57
N GLU A 59 9.84 -9.87 -8.93
CA GLU A 59 10.00 -11.14 -8.22
C GLU A 59 10.38 -10.95 -6.73
N LEU A 60 11.34 -10.05 -6.44
CA LEU A 60 11.73 -9.74 -5.07
C LEU A 60 10.61 -9.02 -4.31
N GLY A 61 9.84 -8.17 -4.98
CA GLY A 61 8.68 -7.51 -4.39
C GLY A 61 7.62 -8.52 -3.95
N PHE A 62 7.27 -9.48 -4.80
CA PHE A 62 6.35 -10.57 -4.46
C PHE A 62 6.87 -11.43 -3.30
N GLU A 63 8.15 -11.81 -3.33
CA GLU A 63 8.77 -12.58 -2.26
C GLU A 63 8.68 -11.87 -0.91
N MET A 64 9.02 -10.58 -0.87
CA MET A 64 9.03 -9.78 0.37
C MET A 64 7.62 -9.59 0.93
N VAL A 65 6.63 -9.35 0.09
CA VAL A 65 5.24 -9.20 0.50
C VAL A 65 4.65 -10.53 1.00
N ALA A 66 4.90 -11.63 0.28
CA ALA A 66 4.48 -12.97 0.70
C ALA A 66 5.10 -13.35 2.06
N LYS A 67 6.40 -13.06 2.25
CA LYS A 67 7.13 -13.30 3.51
C LYS A 67 6.55 -12.50 4.67
N ALA A 68 6.02 -11.31 4.43
CA ALA A 68 5.33 -10.48 5.42
C ALA A 68 3.94 -11.04 5.84
N GLY A 69 3.46 -12.14 5.21
CA GLY A 69 2.19 -12.78 5.53
C GLY A 69 0.97 -12.14 4.87
N ILE A 70 1.19 -11.30 3.86
CA ILE A 70 0.14 -10.71 3.04
C ILE A 70 -0.37 -11.76 2.05
N VAL A 71 -1.66 -11.73 1.75
CA VAL A 71 -2.33 -12.67 0.84
C VAL A 71 -2.81 -11.98 -0.43
N THR A 72 -3.22 -10.72 -0.30
CA THR A 72 -3.72 -9.91 -1.41
C THR A 72 -2.98 -8.58 -1.45
N VAL A 73 -2.57 -8.16 -2.64
CA VAL A 73 -1.89 -6.88 -2.86
C VAL A 73 -2.54 -6.09 -3.98
N ILE A 74 -2.51 -4.76 -3.88
CA ILE A 74 -2.90 -3.86 -4.95
C ILE A 74 -1.72 -2.94 -5.27
N ASP A 75 -1.18 -3.04 -6.47
CA ASP A 75 -0.13 -2.13 -6.94
C ASP A 75 -0.75 -0.78 -7.32
N PHE A 76 -0.45 0.25 -6.55
CA PHE A 76 -1.01 1.59 -6.73
C PHE A 76 -0.33 2.43 -7.82
N ALA A 77 0.51 1.83 -8.64
CA ALA A 77 1.08 2.43 -9.84
C ALA A 77 1.53 1.31 -10.80
N GLY A 78 0.71 0.27 -10.89
CA GLY A 78 1.02 -0.95 -11.62
C GLY A 78 0.95 -0.78 -13.13
N ASP A 79 1.87 -1.44 -13.83
CA ASP A 79 1.74 -1.75 -15.25
C ASP A 79 1.13 -3.14 -15.39
N GLY A 80 -0.12 -3.20 -15.85
CA GLY A 80 -0.87 -4.43 -15.97
C GLY A 80 -0.20 -5.49 -16.85
N LYS A 81 0.54 -5.09 -17.89
CA LYS A 81 1.29 -6.02 -18.76
C LYS A 81 2.44 -6.69 -18.01
N THR A 82 3.25 -5.89 -17.33
CA THR A 82 4.37 -6.39 -16.50
C THR A 82 3.87 -7.30 -15.39
N LEU A 83 2.83 -6.92 -14.68
CA LEU A 83 2.28 -7.70 -13.58
C LEU A 83 1.66 -9.02 -14.05
N LYS A 84 0.89 -9.02 -15.15
CA LYS A 84 0.33 -10.24 -15.76
C LYS A 84 1.44 -11.17 -16.27
N ALA A 85 2.50 -10.62 -16.88
CA ALA A 85 3.65 -11.40 -17.32
C ALA A 85 4.38 -12.06 -16.14
N ALA A 86 4.60 -11.35 -15.05
CA ALA A 86 5.21 -11.88 -13.84
C ALA A 86 4.40 -13.05 -13.24
N LEU A 87 3.06 -12.91 -13.18
CA LEU A 87 2.21 -14.02 -12.76
C LEU A 87 2.29 -15.24 -13.69
N ALA A 88 2.27 -15.01 -15.01
CA ALA A 88 2.40 -16.07 -16.01
C ALA A 88 3.74 -16.82 -15.92
N ASN A 89 4.81 -16.11 -15.54
CA ASN A 89 6.14 -16.67 -15.28
C ASN A 89 6.24 -17.41 -13.91
N GLY A 90 5.16 -17.43 -13.12
CA GLY A 90 5.16 -18.10 -11.81
C GLY A 90 5.78 -17.29 -10.68
N GLU A 91 6.06 -15.99 -10.88
CA GLU A 91 6.74 -15.12 -9.91
C GLU A 91 5.83 -14.64 -8.76
N GLY A 92 4.52 -14.75 -8.88
CA GLY A 92 3.52 -14.15 -7.98
C GLY A 92 3.41 -14.77 -6.58
N ARG A 93 4.19 -15.79 -6.27
CA ARG A 93 4.29 -16.42 -4.93
C ARG A 93 2.97 -16.86 -4.30
N GLY A 94 1.93 -17.11 -5.12
CA GLY A 94 0.59 -17.51 -4.65
C GLY A 94 -0.32 -16.34 -4.23
N LEU A 95 0.14 -15.10 -4.37
CA LEU A 95 -0.62 -13.90 -3.98
C LEU A 95 -1.80 -13.62 -4.92
N ASN A 96 -2.83 -12.99 -4.38
CA ASN A 96 -3.83 -12.30 -5.21
C ASN A 96 -3.30 -10.89 -5.52
N LEU A 97 -3.39 -10.49 -6.78
CA LEU A 97 -2.82 -9.24 -7.28
C LEU A 97 -3.85 -8.42 -8.05
N GLY A 98 -4.08 -7.20 -7.63
CA GLY A 98 -4.76 -6.16 -8.40
C GLY A 98 -3.83 -4.98 -8.66
N PHE A 99 -4.24 -4.03 -9.50
CA PHE A 99 -3.49 -2.81 -9.72
C PHE A 99 -4.39 -1.61 -10.02
N LEU A 100 -3.84 -0.41 -9.79
CA LEU A 100 -4.39 0.85 -10.28
C LEU A 100 -3.49 1.37 -11.40
N LYS A 101 -4.09 1.80 -12.52
CA LYS A 101 -3.37 2.40 -13.65
C LYS A 101 -2.99 3.85 -13.28
N PRO A 102 -1.70 4.22 -13.32
CA PRO A 102 -1.28 5.57 -12.98
C PRO A 102 -1.52 6.54 -14.13
N ALA A 103 -2.01 7.74 -13.81
CA ALA A 103 -2.04 8.87 -14.75
C ALA A 103 -0.69 9.58 -14.72
N VAL A 104 0.14 9.38 -15.75
CA VAL A 104 1.52 9.89 -15.85
C VAL A 104 1.69 10.71 -17.12
N PRO A 105 1.98 12.01 -17.03
CA PRO A 105 2.26 12.87 -18.19
C PRO A 105 3.37 12.30 -19.06
N GLN A 106 3.19 12.40 -20.37
CA GLN A 106 4.10 11.89 -21.42
C GLN A 106 4.32 10.36 -21.39
N SER A 107 3.43 9.62 -20.71
CA SER A 107 3.46 8.17 -20.65
C SER A 107 2.06 7.56 -20.86
N THR A 108 1.18 7.67 -19.85
CA THR A 108 -0.20 7.15 -19.93
C THR A 108 -1.21 8.22 -20.32
N ILE A 109 -0.85 9.49 -20.17
CA ILE A 109 -1.55 10.67 -20.71
C ILE A 109 -0.55 11.58 -21.41
N SER A 110 -0.98 12.37 -22.38
CA SER A 110 -0.09 13.15 -23.27
C SER A 110 0.67 14.26 -22.55
N SER A 111 0.04 14.93 -21.58
CA SER A 111 0.60 16.10 -20.92
C SER A 111 0.09 16.27 -19.48
N VAL A 112 0.53 17.30 -18.80
CA VAL A 112 0.01 17.69 -17.46
C VAL A 112 -1.42 18.24 -17.52
N ASP A 113 -1.87 18.63 -18.71
CA ASP A 113 -3.18 19.21 -18.98
C ASP A 113 -3.72 18.71 -20.33
N PRO A 114 -4.04 17.39 -20.45
CA PRO A 114 -4.57 16.82 -21.69
C PRO A 114 -6.03 17.20 -21.90
N PRO A 115 -6.55 17.10 -23.15
CA PRO A 115 -7.96 17.28 -23.45
C PRO A 115 -8.85 16.32 -22.64
N GLU A 116 -10.09 16.72 -22.31
CA GLU A 116 -11.04 15.89 -21.55
C GLU A 116 -11.36 14.57 -22.28
N GLU A 117 -11.46 14.57 -23.61
CA GLU A 117 -11.67 13.38 -24.43
C GLU A 117 -10.56 12.33 -24.26
N GLU A 118 -9.30 12.78 -24.12
CA GLU A 118 -8.18 11.88 -23.82
C GLU A 118 -8.30 11.25 -22.42
N LEU A 119 -8.78 12.02 -21.46
CA LEU A 119 -9.01 11.51 -20.08
C LEU A 119 -10.15 10.49 -20.06
N GLU A 120 -11.22 10.69 -20.86
CA GLU A 120 -12.28 9.69 -21.03
C GLU A 120 -11.73 8.40 -21.62
N THR A 121 -10.95 8.49 -22.70
CA THR A 121 -10.26 7.34 -23.32
C THR A 121 -9.35 6.63 -22.31
N PHE A 122 -8.59 7.38 -21.50
CA PHE A 122 -7.71 6.81 -20.46
C PHE A 122 -8.51 6.03 -19.42
N VAL A 123 -9.68 6.52 -19.00
CA VAL A 123 -10.56 5.82 -18.03
C VAL A 123 -11.12 4.54 -18.65
N GLU A 124 -11.60 4.57 -19.90
CA GLU A 124 -12.09 3.39 -20.61
C GLU A 124 -10.99 2.32 -20.81
N GLU A 125 -9.79 2.74 -21.18
CA GLU A 125 -8.63 1.84 -21.28
C GLU A 125 -8.26 1.20 -19.95
N THR A 126 -8.34 1.97 -18.86
CA THR A 126 -8.09 1.48 -17.51
C THR A 126 -9.00 0.29 -17.17
N GLN A 127 -10.29 0.41 -17.47
CA GLN A 127 -11.25 -0.68 -17.27
C GLN A 127 -10.97 -1.87 -18.22
N ARG A 128 -10.67 -1.61 -19.47
CA ARG A 128 -10.38 -2.65 -20.48
C ARG A 128 -9.12 -3.47 -20.14
N GLU A 129 -8.14 -2.85 -19.50
CA GLU A 129 -6.93 -3.52 -19.03
C GLU A 129 -7.17 -4.39 -17.77
N GLY A 130 -8.36 -4.32 -17.16
CA GLY A 130 -8.72 -5.02 -15.92
C GLY A 130 -8.07 -4.39 -14.67
N ALA A 131 -7.74 -3.10 -14.73
CA ALA A 131 -7.30 -2.38 -13.55
C ALA A 131 -8.48 -2.18 -12.57
N LEU A 132 -8.21 -2.24 -11.28
CA LEU A 132 -9.21 -1.95 -10.23
C LEU A 132 -9.58 -0.46 -10.17
N GLY A 133 -8.84 0.41 -10.84
CA GLY A 133 -9.07 1.84 -10.89
C GLY A 133 -7.85 2.64 -11.32
N ILE A 134 -7.89 3.93 -11.00
CA ILE A 134 -6.92 4.94 -11.42
C ILE A 134 -6.11 5.44 -10.21
N LYS A 135 -4.82 5.74 -10.45
CA LYS A 135 -3.95 6.41 -9.49
C LYS A 135 -3.44 7.74 -10.02
N MET A 136 -3.71 8.82 -9.33
CA MET A 136 -3.01 10.11 -9.50
C MET A 136 -1.77 10.11 -8.61
N LEU A 137 -0.60 10.49 -9.17
CA LEU A 137 0.71 10.35 -8.52
C LEU A 137 1.20 11.64 -7.83
N GLY A 138 0.42 12.71 -7.84
CA GLY A 138 0.70 13.95 -7.13
C GLY A 138 2.12 14.48 -7.35
N GLY A 139 2.83 14.80 -6.29
CA GLY A 139 4.17 15.37 -6.37
C GLY A 139 5.23 14.52 -7.06
N HIS A 140 4.99 13.24 -7.36
CA HIS A 140 5.90 12.42 -8.17
C HIS A 140 5.75 12.71 -9.67
N HIS A 141 4.52 12.86 -10.15
CA HIS A 141 4.16 13.18 -11.52
C HIS A 141 2.97 14.15 -11.51
N PRO A 142 3.20 15.43 -11.16
CA PRO A 142 2.11 16.39 -10.99
C PRO A 142 1.38 16.65 -12.31
N ILE A 143 0.06 16.68 -12.23
CA ILE A 143 -0.87 17.09 -13.27
C ILE A 143 -1.56 18.37 -12.85
N SER A 144 -2.21 19.08 -13.79
CA SER A 144 -2.88 20.34 -13.49
C SER A 144 -4.09 20.14 -12.55
N PRO A 145 -4.50 21.17 -11.76
CA PRO A 145 -5.74 21.11 -11.00
C PRO A 145 -6.96 20.82 -11.88
N ALA A 146 -6.99 21.33 -13.12
CA ALA A 146 -8.05 21.06 -14.08
C ALA A 146 -8.13 19.58 -14.43
N THR A 147 -6.99 18.95 -14.72
CA THR A 147 -6.89 17.51 -15.01
C THR A 147 -7.29 16.67 -13.80
N VAL A 148 -6.84 17.02 -12.57
CA VAL A 148 -7.26 16.32 -11.34
C VAL A 148 -8.78 16.36 -11.19
N LYS A 149 -9.39 17.55 -11.33
CA LYS A 149 -10.85 17.73 -11.24
C LYS A 149 -11.60 16.92 -12.32
N ALA A 150 -11.12 16.95 -13.57
CA ALA A 150 -11.72 16.22 -14.68
C ALA A 150 -11.66 14.71 -14.45
N LEU A 151 -10.48 14.14 -14.09
CA LEU A 151 -10.33 12.72 -13.82
C LEU A 151 -11.23 12.23 -12.68
N ILE A 152 -11.33 12.99 -11.57
CA ILE A 152 -12.21 12.63 -10.46
C ILE A 152 -13.67 12.63 -10.91
N LYS A 153 -14.10 13.63 -11.69
CA LYS A 153 -15.46 13.73 -12.22
C LYS A 153 -15.80 12.59 -13.17
N ILE A 154 -14.90 12.26 -14.11
CA ILE A 154 -15.09 11.16 -15.07
C ILE A 154 -15.13 9.83 -14.32
N ALA A 155 -14.17 9.57 -13.41
CA ALA A 155 -14.13 8.35 -12.61
C ALA A 155 -15.41 8.16 -11.77
N ALA A 156 -15.95 9.24 -11.19
CA ALA A 156 -17.22 9.20 -10.44
C ALA A 156 -18.41 8.90 -11.32
N ARG A 157 -18.49 9.51 -12.52
CA ARG A 157 -19.54 9.26 -13.55
C ARG A 157 -19.55 7.78 -13.95
N ASP A 158 -18.37 7.23 -14.23
CA ASP A 158 -18.18 5.88 -14.78
C ASP A 158 -18.03 4.81 -13.70
N LYS A 159 -18.14 5.20 -12.43
CA LYS A 159 -18.01 4.33 -11.24
C LYS A 159 -16.66 3.60 -11.18
N VAL A 160 -15.60 4.26 -11.63
CA VAL A 160 -14.22 3.77 -11.55
C VAL A 160 -13.59 4.24 -10.24
N PHE A 161 -12.93 3.33 -9.53
CA PHE A 161 -12.19 3.68 -8.33
C PHE A 161 -11.05 4.63 -8.67
N ILE A 162 -10.86 5.69 -7.89
CA ILE A 162 -9.77 6.64 -8.08
C ILE A 162 -9.07 6.95 -6.77
N ALA A 163 -7.74 6.86 -6.76
CA ALA A 163 -6.89 7.17 -5.63
C ALA A 163 -5.91 8.30 -5.93
N SER A 164 -5.67 9.15 -4.95
CA SER A 164 -4.74 10.28 -5.06
C SER A 164 -3.59 10.17 -4.06
N HIS A 165 -2.36 10.17 -4.57
CA HIS A 165 -1.23 10.82 -3.90
C HIS A 165 -1.43 12.32 -4.13
N VAL A 166 -1.64 13.12 -3.08
CA VAL A 166 -2.03 14.53 -3.25
C VAL A 166 -0.89 15.39 -3.80
N GLY A 167 -1.26 16.48 -4.42
CA GLY A 167 -0.38 17.44 -5.06
C GLY A 167 -0.69 17.60 -6.54
N THR A 168 -0.54 18.79 -7.03
CA THR A 168 -0.76 19.22 -8.41
C THR A 168 0.43 20.02 -8.90
N THR A 169 0.31 20.66 -10.05
CA THR A 169 1.29 21.66 -10.50
C THR A 169 1.31 22.90 -9.61
N ASN A 170 0.28 23.14 -8.77
CA ASN A 170 0.18 24.30 -7.88
C ASN A 170 0.77 24.02 -6.50
N TYR A 171 0.38 22.90 -5.90
CA TYR A 171 0.80 22.52 -4.55
C TYR A 171 1.50 21.18 -4.52
N GLY A 172 2.50 21.04 -3.65
CA GLY A 172 3.21 19.77 -3.43
C GLY A 172 2.41 18.79 -2.55
N SER A 173 3.05 17.66 -2.25
CA SER A 173 2.49 16.59 -1.40
C SER A 173 2.59 16.97 0.09
N ASN A 174 1.79 17.91 0.54
CA ASN A 174 1.70 18.44 1.90
C ASN A 174 0.25 18.74 2.29
N ILE A 175 0.04 19.36 3.44
CA ILE A 175 -1.32 19.66 3.94
C ILE A 175 -2.08 20.64 3.03
N GLU A 176 -1.40 21.59 2.37
CA GLU A 176 -2.04 22.52 1.44
C GLU A 176 -2.47 21.80 0.15
N GLY A 177 -1.63 20.88 -0.37
CA GLY A 177 -2.02 20.02 -1.48
C GLY A 177 -3.18 19.08 -1.14
N LEU A 178 -3.30 18.66 0.12
CA LEU A 178 -4.47 17.88 0.58
C LEU A 178 -5.74 18.72 0.51
N LYS A 179 -5.71 19.97 0.98
CA LYS A 179 -6.85 20.88 0.91
C LYS A 179 -7.28 21.12 -0.55
N GLU A 180 -6.33 21.48 -1.41
CA GLU A 180 -6.61 21.64 -2.85
C GLU A 180 -7.25 20.39 -3.46
N THR A 181 -6.68 19.20 -3.18
CA THR A 181 -7.22 17.93 -3.72
C THR A 181 -8.65 17.67 -3.25
N ILE A 182 -8.99 18.01 -2.01
CA ILE A 182 -10.36 17.88 -1.47
C ILE A 182 -11.31 18.85 -2.16
N GLU A 183 -10.90 20.11 -2.37
CA GLU A 183 -11.68 21.10 -3.11
C GLU A 183 -11.94 20.65 -4.56
N LEU A 184 -10.91 20.11 -5.23
CA LEU A 184 -11.01 19.60 -6.60
C LEU A 184 -11.91 18.36 -6.69
N ALA A 185 -12.00 17.55 -5.64
CA ALA A 185 -12.93 16.42 -5.58
C ALA A 185 -14.39 16.86 -5.64
N ALA A 186 -14.71 18.09 -5.16
CA ALA A 186 -16.03 18.71 -5.28
C ALA A 186 -17.18 17.79 -4.84
N GLY A 187 -16.98 16.99 -3.78
CA GLY A 187 -17.95 16.02 -3.27
C GLY A 187 -17.98 14.67 -3.98
N ASN A 188 -17.20 14.46 -5.04
CA ASN A 188 -17.08 13.16 -5.68
C ASN A 188 -16.26 12.17 -4.85
N PRO A 189 -16.51 10.86 -4.95
CA PRO A 189 -15.72 9.83 -4.25
C PRO A 189 -14.23 9.91 -4.58
N LEU A 190 -13.38 9.91 -3.55
CA LEU A 190 -11.93 9.92 -3.72
C LEU A 190 -11.25 9.15 -2.59
N TYR A 191 -10.27 8.32 -2.97
CA TYR A 191 -9.40 7.63 -2.02
C TYR A 191 -8.10 8.44 -1.82
N ILE A 192 -7.84 8.84 -0.59
CA ILE A 192 -6.63 9.60 -0.21
C ILE A 192 -5.57 8.60 0.27
N ALA A 193 -4.53 8.43 -0.52
CA ALA A 193 -3.41 7.56 -0.21
C ALA A 193 -2.56 8.12 0.95
N HIS A 194 -2.05 7.23 1.82
CA HIS A 194 -1.03 7.49 2.84
C HIS A 194 -1.11 8.89 3.51
N LEU A 195 -2.24 9.19 4.17
CA LEU A 195 -2.59 10.52 4.72
C LEU A 195 -1.47 11.14 5.57
N GLN A 196 -0.72 10.35 6.35
CA GLN A 196 0.39 10.82 7.18
C GLN A 196 1.56 11.42 6.35
N SER A 197 1.66 11.07 5.07
CA SER A 197 2.71 11.59 4.18
C SER A 197 2.57 13.08 3.88
N TYR A 198 1.42 13.66 4.19
CA TYR A 198 1.14 15.11 4.02
C TYR A 198 1.34 15.88 5.31
N CYS A 199 1.68 15.19 6.42
CA CYS A 199 1.83 15.72 7.77
C CYS A 199 3.29 15.62 8.23
N ARG A 200 4.21 16.31 7.52
CA ARG A 200 5.66 16.24 7.76
C ARG A 200 6.26 17.55 8.30
N GLY A 201 5.43 18.53 8.58
CA GLY A 201 5.92 19.87 8.99
C GLY A 201 6.48 20.70 7.85
N GLN A 202 6.20 20.37 6.60
CA GLN A 202 6.70 21.11 5.42
C GLN A 202 6.17 22.55 5.32
N THR A 203 5.05 22.83 5.96
CA THR A 203 4.44 24.16 6.03
C THR A 203 4.89 24.97 7.24
N GLY A 204 5.84 24.45 8.03
CA GLY A 204 6.32 25.09 9.27
C GLY A 204 5.46 24.77 10.50
N LYS A 205 4.36 24.01 10.35
CA LYS A 205 3.55 23.51 11.47
C LYS A 205 4.16 22.25 12.05
N ASP A 206 3.86 21.96 13.33
CA ASP A 206 4.19 20.66 13.92
C ASP A 206 3.44 19.52 13.18
N PRO A 207 4.12 18.40 12.85
CA PRO A 207 3.49 17.29 12.14
C PRO A 207 2.25 16.71 12.83
N SER A 208 2.19 16.75 14.17
CA SER A 208 1.03 16.29 14.93
C SER A 208 -0.17 17.23 14.80
N LEU A 209 0.07 18.53 14.60
CA LEU A 209 -0.99 19.50 14.32
C LEU A 209 -1.48 19.37 12.89
N GLU A 210 -0.59 19.16 11.91
CA GLU A 210 -0.99 18.83 10.54
C GLU A 210 -1.81 17.55 10.49
N ALA A 211 -1.47 16.53 11.29
CA ALA A 211 -2.24 15.29 11.38
C ALA A 211 -3.66 15.52 11.95
N ILE A 212 -3.81 16.39 12.94
CA ILE A 212 -5.15 16.75 13.45
C ILE A 212 -5.94 17.46 12.35
N GLU A 213 -5.35 18.41 11.66
CA GLU A 213 -5.98 19.14 10.56
C GLU A 213 -6.42 18.17 9.43
N ALA A 214 -5.53 17.26 9.02
CA ALA A 214 -5.83 16.24 8.01
C ALA A 214 -7.01 15.33 8.44
N LEU A 215 -7.04 14.91 9.69
CA LEU A 215 -8.12 14.09 10.23
C LEU A 215 -9.46 14.84 10.23
N GLU A 216 -9.49 16.12 10.60
CA GLU A 216 -10.70 16.92 10.55
C GLU A 216 -11.19 17.14 9.11
N LEU A 217 -10.26 17.33 8.15
CA LEU A 217 -10.60 17.41 6.73
C LEU A 217 -11.25 16.11 6.23
N ILE A 218 -10.67 14.93 6.53
CA ILE A 218 -11.27 13.66 6.12
C ILE A 218 -12.62 13.43 6.82
N LYS A 219 -12.72 13.72 8.10
CA LYS A 219 -13.96 13.55 8.88
C LYS A 219 -15.11 14.41 8.35
N SER A 220 -14.82 15.61 7.89
CA SER A 220 -15.85 16.55 7.40
C SER A 220 -16.31 16.27 5.96
N HIS A 221 -15.71 15.31 5.26
CA HIS A 221 -16.03 14.98 3.87
C HIS A 221 -16.34 13.48 3.72
N SER A 222 -17.62 13.11 3.76
CA SER A 222 -18.07 11.70 3.73
C SER A 222 -17.78 10.97 2.42
N ASN A 223 -17.48 11.70 1.35
CA ASN A 223 -17.06 11.18 0.04
C ASN A 223 -15.60 10.70 0.03
N LEU A 224 -14.82 10.97 1.08
CA LEU A 224 -13.41 10.63 1.14
C LEU A 224 -13.19 9.33 1.94
N ILE A 225 -12.28 8.51 1.42
CA ILE A 225 -11.72 7.36 2.14
C ILE A 225 -10.21 7.61 2.25
N ALA A 226 -9.63 7.38 3.42
CA ALA A 226 -8.19 7.54 3.62
C ALA A 226 -7.53 6.27 4.16
N GLU A 227 -6.27 6.10 3.79
CA GLU A 227 -5.36 5.11 4.36
C GLU A 227 -4.18 5.79 5.06
N SER A 228 -3.44 4.99 5.82
CA SER A 228 -2.15 5.37 6.40
C SER A 228 -1.18 4.21 6.44
N TYR A 229 0.10 4.50 6.59
CA TYR A 229 1.12 3.51 6.96
C TYR A 229 2.01 4.04 8.10
N LEU A 230 2.77 3.14 8.74
CA LEU A 230 3.50 3.45 9.97
C LEU A 230 5.00 3.64 9.76
N SER A 231 5.54 3.24 8.61
CA SER A 231 6.97 3.35 8.34
C SER A 231 7.46 4.81 8.38
N PRO A 232 8.59 5.11 9.05
CA PRO A 232 9.20 6.43 9.05
C PRO A 232 9.79 6.81 7.69
N PHE A 233 9.91 5.86 6.76
CA PHE A 233 10.53 6.09 5.46
C PHE A 233 9.53 6.45 4.37
N ASN A 234 9.88 7.44 3.55
CA ASN A 234 9.21 7.76 2.29
C ASN A 234 10.03 7.19 1.11
N GLY A 235 9.37 6.51 0.17
CA GLY A 235 9.99 6.01 -1.05
C GLY A 235 9.89 7.02 -2.19
N THR A 236 10.95 7.14 -3.01
CA THR A 236 10.94 8.01 -4.19
C THR A 236 11.97 7.55 -5.22
N SER A 237 12.01 8.21 -6.39
CA SER A 237 12.98 7.91 -7.45
C SER A 237 14.33 8.58 -7.18
N GLY A 238 15.42 7.83 -7.35
CA GLY A 238 16.79 8.36 -7.32
C GLY A 238 17.29 8.90 -8.66
N ARG A 239 16.44 8.82 -9.73
CA ARG A 239 16.85 9.18 -11.09
C ARG A 239 17.17 10.67 -11.22
N CYS A 240 18.33 10.96 -11.79
CA CYS A 240 18.78 12.31 -12.13
C CYS A 240 18.91 12.46 -13.65
N GLU A 241 18.66 13.67 -14.13
CA GLU A 241 18.97 14.13 -15.49
C GLU A 241 19.65 15.49 -15.38
N GLU A 242 20.73 15.68 -16.14
CA GLU A 242 21.53 16.91 -16.12
C GLU A 242 21.95 17.36 -14.70
N GLY A 243 22.28 16.38 -13.83
CA GLY A 243 22.71 16.63 -12.45
C GLY A 243 21.59 17.02 -11.47
N ILE A 244 20.32 16.91 -11.88
CA ILE A 244 19.15 17.27 -11.04
C ILE A 244 18.22 16.05 -10.87
N PRO A 245 17.75 15.75 -9.63
CA PRO A 245 16.74 14.72 -9.42
C PRO A 245 15.43 15.04 -10.15
N LYS A 246 14.93 14.10 -10.97
CA LYS A 246 13.67 14.29 -11.71
C LYS A 246 12.47 14.41 -10.79
N SER A 247 12.43 13.63 -9.70
CA SER A 247 11.32 13.65 -8.76
C SER A 247 11.37 14.89 -7.87
N HIS A 248 10.29 15.67 -7.88
CA HIS A 248 10.10 16.77 -6.92
C HIS A 248 10.09 16.28 -5.48
N VAL A 249 9.57 15.08 -5.23
CA VAL A 249 9.57 14.45 -3.91
C VAL A 249 10.99 14.20 -3.43
N THR A 250 11.89 13.73 -4.30
CA THR A 250 13.32 13.55 -3.96
C THR A 250 13.99 14.88 -3.59
N ARG A 251 13.76 15.92 -4.38
CA ARG A 251 14.27 17.27 -4.09
C ARG A 251 13.77 17.78 -2.74
N THR A 252 12.47 17.66 -2.49
CA THR A 252 11.87 18.02 -1.20
C THR A 252 12.47 17.24 -0.03
N CYS A 253 12.70 15.94 -0.17
CA CYS A 253 13.34 15.12 0.87
C CYS A 253 14.79 15.54 1.13
N LEU A 254 15.57 15.86 0.09
CA LEU A 254 16.94 16.39 0.23
C LEU A 254 16.93 17.73 0.99
N LYS A 255 16.10 18.66 0.56
CA LYS A 255 15.94 19.98 1.22
C LYS A 255 15.56 19.82 2.69
N PHE A 256 14.66 18.90 3.02
CA PHE A 256 14.24 18.63 4.39
C PHE A 256 15.39 18.09 5.25
N GLY A 257 16.32 17.32 4.65
CA GLY A 257 17.54 16.85 5.30
C GLY A 257 18.71 17.84 5.28
N GLY A 258 18.54 19.03 4.73
CA GLY A 258 19.61 20.03 4.61
C GLY A 258 20.63 19.75 3.51
N PHE A 259 20.28 18.91 2.52
CA PHE A 259 21.14 18.59 1.38
C PHE A 259 20.73 19.39 0.13
N PRO A 260 21.69 19.71 -0.77
CA PRO A 260 21.38 20.34 -2.06
C PRO A 260 20.40 19.50 -2.89
N GLU A 261 19.51 20.15 -3.63
CA GLU A 261 18.52 19.50 -4.51
C GLU A 261 19.17 19.07 -5.86
N THR A 262 20.31 18.43 -5.79
CA THR A 262 21.14 18.00 -6.93
C THR A 262 21.53 16.53 -6.82
N GLU A 263 22.11 15.98 -7.89
CA GLU A 263 22.72 14.66 -7.90
C GLU A 263 23.84 14.53 -6.86
N GLU A 264 24.67 15.57 -6.71
CA GLU A 264 25.70 15.61 -5.66
C GLU A 264 25.09 15.63 -4.26
N GLY A 265 23.95 16.32 -4.07
CA GLY A 265 23.21 16.28 -2.81
C GLY A 265 22.68 14.88 -2.48
N ILE A 266 22.23 14.09 -3.46
CA ILE A 266 21.87 12.67 -3.25
C ILE A 266 23.13 11.89 -2.80
N ARG A 267 24.26 12.10 -3.45
CA ARG A 267 25.54 11.43 -3.13
C ARG A 267 25.97 11.69 -1.69
N GLN A 268 25.89 12.95 -1.28
CA GLN A 268 26.19 13.37 0.11
C GLN A 268 25.19 12.76 1.10
N ALA A 269 23.89 12.77 0.78
CA ALA A 269 22.83 12.22 1.63
C ALA A 269 22.97 10.69 1.81
N ILE A 270 23.39 9.94 0.76
CA ILE A 270 23.66 8.51 0.85
C ILE A 270 24.86 8.24 1.77
N ARG A 271 25.96 8.99 1.60
CA ARG A 271 27.15 8.85 2.46
C ARG A 271 26.88 9.18 3.91
N ALA A 272 26.08 10.21 4.16
CA ALA A 272 25.68 10.65 5.49
C ALA A 272 24.66 9.69 6.16
N GLY A 273 24.15 8.67 5.47
CA GLY A 273 23.15 7.76 6.03
C GLY A 273 21.71 8.33 6.06
N TYR A 274 21.47 9.45 5.39
CA TYR A 274 20.14 10.06 5.32
C TYR A 274 19.31 9.55 4.14
N ALA A 275 19.88 9.45 2.95
CA ALA A 275 19.24 8.78 1.82
C ALA A 275 19.66 7.30 1.78
N HIS A 276 18.67 6.42 1.76
CA HIS A 276 18.89 4.98 1.66
C HIS A 276 18.61 4.53 0.23
N VAL A 277 19.54 3.80 -0.37
CA VAL A 277 19.34 3.17 -1.67
C VAL A 277 18.64 1.83 -1.48
N ASN A 278 17.53 1.62 -2.18
CA ASN A 278 16.86 0.33 -2.18
C ASN A 278 17.58 -0.59 -3.17
N MET A 279 18.33 -1.57 -2.66
CA MET A 279 19.17 -2.44 -3.48
C MET A 279 19.02 -3.92 -3.13
N PRO A 280 19.18 -4.83 -4.11
CA PRO A 280 19.13 -6.27 -3.85
C PRO A 280 20.30 -6.71 -2.95
N SER A 281 19.98 -7.55 -1.96
CA SER A 281 20.96 -8.19 -1.10
C SER A 281 20.33 -9.44 -0.45
N GLY A 282 21.00 -10.60 -0.57
CA GLY A 282 20.54 -11.83 0.08
C GLY A 282 19.15 -12.31 -0.33
N GLY A 283 18.71 -12.03 -1.57
CA GLY A 283 17.37 -12.41 -2.06
C GLY A 283 16.24 -11.46 -1.66
N GLU A 284 16.56 -10.32 -1.06
CA GLU A 284 15.62 -9.28 -0.67
C GLU A 284 16.08 -7.90 -1.15
N LEU A 285 15.20 -6.91 -1.14
CA LEU A 285 15.57 -5.50 -1.26
C LEU A 285 15.81 -4.93 0.14
N ILE A 286 16.94 -4.29 0.33
CA ILE A 286 17.30 -3.64 1.58
C ILE A 286 17.47 -2.13 1.41
N LYS A 287 17.33 -1.38 2.50
CA LYS A 287 17.71 0.03 2.59
C LYS A 287 19.18 0.12 2.98
N ALA A 288 20.04 0.49 2.03
CA ALA A 288 21.47 0.58 2.24
C ALA A 288 21.98 2.03 2.17
N THR A 289 23.01 2.35 2.93
CA THR A 289 23.66 3.66 2.99
C THR A 289 25.17 3.53 2.85
N GLY A 290 25.89 4.65 2.77
CA GLY A 290 27.33 4.69 2.70
C GLY A 290 27.88 4.38 1.29
N GLU A 291 29.20 4.13 1.21
CA GLU A 291 29.92 4.02 -0.05
C GLU A 291 29.41 2.91 -0.97
N LYS A 292 29.12 1.73 -0.43
CA LYS A 292 28.60 0.60 -1.24
C LYS A 292 27.24 0.93 -1.88
N ALA A 293 26.35 1.59 -1.16
CA ALA A 293 25.04 2.00 -1.64
C ALA A 293 25.18 3.08 -2.73
N GLN A 294 26.09 4.04 -2.54
CA GLN A 294 26.40 5.06 -3.54
C GLN A 294 26.91 4.43 -4.84
N ILE A 295 27.92 3.53 -4.75
CA ILE A 295 28.48 2.85 -5.92
C ILE A 295 27.38 2.06 -6.66
N TYR A 296 26.47 1.39 -5.94
CA TYR A 296 25.33 0.70 -6.55
C TYR A 296 24.44 1.68 -7.30
N TRP A 297 24.00 2.79 -6.68
CA TRP A 297 23.16 3.83 -7.30
C TRP A 297 23.81 4.44 -8.56
N GLU A 298 25.11 4.73 -8.53
CA GLU A 298 25.87 5.24 -9.68
C GLU A 298 25.96 4.21 -10.82
N ARG A 299 26.23 2.93 -10.50
CA ARG A 299 26.24 1.84 -11.50
C ARG A 299 24.90 1.63 -12.18
N GLN A 300 23.81 1.90 -11.48
CA GLN A 300 22.45 1.90 -12.05
C GLN A 300 22.13 3.20 -12.82
N LYS A 301 23.13 4.05 -13.08
CA LYS A 301 22.95 5.37 -13.74
C LYS A 301 21.87 6.18 -13.05
N THR A 302 21.91 6.24 -11.72
CA THR A 302 20.93 6.87 -10.81
C THR A 302 19.52 6.29 -10.83
N ASN A 303 19.22 5.31 -11.70
CA ASN A 303 17.90 4.73 -11.87
C ASN A 303 17.59 3.66 -10.80
N THR A 304 17.51 4.09 -9.54
CA THR A 304 17.08 3.27 -8.41
C THR A 304 15.98 3.96 -7.63
N ARG A 305 15.38 3.22 -6.71
CA ARG A 305 14.52 3.82 -5.67
C ARG A 305 15.35 4.23 -4.47
N LEU A 306 15.00 5.37 -3.88
CA LEU A 306 15.56 5.87 -2.63
C LEU A 306 14.48 5.86 -1.54
N SER A 307 14.91 5.73 -0.29
CA SER A 307 14.08 5.87 0.90
C SER A 307 14.66 6.95 1.81
N PHE A 308 13.81 7.86 2.31
CA PHE A 308 14.19 8.95 3.20
C PHE A 308 13.40 8.90 4.52
N PRO A 309 14.03 9.09 5.70
CA PRO A 309 13.37 9.05 7.00
C PRO A 309 12.66 10.37 7.31
N VAL A 310 11.64 10.72 6.53
CA VAL A 310 10.96 12.03 6.59
C VAL A 310 9.55 11.97 7.18
N ASN A 311 9.01 10.79 7.48
CA ASN A 311 7.67 10.67 8.05
C ASN A 311 7.70 10.81 9.57
N SER A 312 6.77 11.57 10.12
CA SER A 312 6.57 11.68 11.56
C SER A 312 5.86 10.42 12.11
N ALA A 313 6.52 9.69 12.99
CA ALA A 313 5.91 8.55 13.68
C ALA A 313 4.69 8.96 14.52
N ALA A 314 4.74 10.12 15.18
CA ALA A 314 3.63 10.64 15.97
C ALA A 314 2.40 10.93 15.10
N ALA A 315 2.58 11.59 13.94
CA ALA A 315 1.51 11.82 12.97
C ALA A 315 0.95 10.50 12.42
N ALA A 316 1.82 9.55 12.06
CA ALA A 316 1.42 8.25 11.54
C ALA A 316 0.57 7.45 12.54
N VAL A 317 1.01 7.33 13.80
CA VAL A 317 0.26 6.66 14.86
C VAL A 317 -1.07 7.38 15.13
N LYS A 318 -1.07 8.70 15.24
CA LYS A 318 -2.29 9.50 15.43
C LYS A 318 -3.32 9.23 14.33
N ILE A 319 -2.92 9.24 13.07
CA ILE A 319 -3.81 9.00 11.92
C ILE A 319 -4.29 7.53 11.90
N ALA A 320 -3.38 6.58 12.14
CA ALA A 320 -3.73 5.16 12.14
C ALA A 320 -4.75 4.77 13.21
N THR A 321 -4.79 5.50 14.35
CA THR A 321 -5.61 5.14 15.52
C THR A 321 -6.80 6.05 15.77
N ALA A 322 -6.87 7.21 15.08
CA ALA A 322 -7.94 8.20 15.28
C ALA A 322 -9.32 7.65 14.89
N LYS A 323 -10.30 7.91 15.77
CA LYS A 323 -11.69 7.50 15.60
C LYS A 323 -12.64 8.68 15.74
N ASN A 324 -13.77 8.59 15.06
CA ASN A 324 -14.93 9.43 15.24
C ASN A 324 -16.15 8.54 15.49
N ASN A 325 -16.84 8.72 16.62
CA ASN A 325 -17.98 7.90 17.01
C ASN A 325 -17.72 6.37 16.95
N GLY A 326 -16.51 5.95 17.36
CA GLY A 326 -16.10 4.55 17.36
C GLY A 326 -15.57 4.02 16.02
N GLU A 327 -15.72 4.74 14.92
CA GLU A 327 -15.20 4.37 13.61
C GLU A 327 -13.86 5.05 13.30
N PHE A 328 -12.95 4.33 12.64
CA PHE A 328 -11.70 4.91 12.18
C PHE A 328 -11.91 5.97 11.10
N ILE A 329 -11.24 7.12 11.23
CA ILE A 329 -11.23 8.19 10.23
C ILE A 329 -10.42 7.70 9.01
N ALA A 330 -9.17 7.28 9.21
CA ALA A 330 -8.41 6.55 8.18
C ALA A 330 -8.82 5.08 8.23
N LYS A 331 -9.58 4.62 7.24
CA LYS A 331 -10.24 3.30 7.24
C LYS A 331 -9.27 2.13 7.04
N VAL A 332 -8.11 2.35 6.44
CA VAL A 332 -7.18 1.32 6.00
C VAL A 332 -5.79 1.56 6.59
N LEU A 333 -5.08 0.48 6.87
CA LEU A 333 -3.65 0.45 7.13
C LEU A 333 -2.99 -0.32 6.00
N SER A 334 -1.98 0.28 5.37
CA SER A 334 -1.20 -0.25 4.24
C SER A 334 0.30 -0.15 4.52
N THR A 335 1.17 -0.41 3.54
CA THR A 335 2.61 -0.21 3.70
C THR A 335 3.22 0.81 2.76
N ASP A 336 2.59 1.04 1.60
CA ASP A 336 3.19 1.73 0.47
C ASP A 336 4.58 1.11 0.13
N GLY A 337 4.64 -0.23 0.27
CA GLY A 337 5.83 -1.09 0.25
C GLY A 337 6.04 -1.80 -1.08
N GLY A 338 6.01 -3.14 -1.05
CA GLY A 338 6.38 -3.98 -2.21
C GLY A 338 7.88 -3.99 -2.42
N THR A 339 8.37 -3.42 -3.51
CA THR A 339 9.80 -3.25 -3.80
C THR A 339 10.45 -2.07 -3.05
N ILE A 340 9.68 -1.33 -2.26
CA ILE A 340 10.21 -0.41 -1.26
C ILE A 340 10.27 -1.19 0.05
N PRO A 341 11.46 -1.40 0.67
CA PRO A 341 11.63 -2.33 1.79
C PRO A 341 11.06 -1.77 3.10
N ARG A 342 9.72 -1.77 3.19
CA ARG A 342 8.91 -1.38 4.36
C ARG A 342 7.62 -2.22 4.46
N ASN A 343 7.69 -3.51 4.09
CA ASN A 343 6.59 -4.46 4.14
C ASN A 343 6.33 -4.93 5.59
N THR A 344 6.05 -3.99 6.49
CA THR A 344 5.98 -4.19 7.95
C THR A 344 4.56 -4.13 8.49
N LEU A 345 3.53 -4.40 7.64
CA LEU A 345 2.12 -4.26 8.02
C LEU A 345 1.77 -5.04 9.29
N VAL A 346 2.24 -6.28 9.38
CA VAL A 346 1.96 -7.16 10.51
C VAL A 346 2.73 -6.72 11.76
N GLU A 347 4.03 -6.49 11.63
CA GLU A 347 4.89 -6.10 12.73
C GLU A 347 4.46 -4.77 13.36
N ASP A 348 4.28 -3.75 12.52
CA ASP A 348 3.88 -2.41 12.96
C ASP A 348 2.44 -2.42 13.53
N GLY A 349 1.52 -3.12 12.87
CA GLY A 349 0.14 -3.24 13.35
C GLY A 349 0.04 -3.99 14.67
N LEU A 350 0.75 -5.11 14.84
CA LEU A 350 0.80 -5.85 16.10
C LEU A 350 1.54 -5.08 17.18
N ALA A 351 2.49 -4.19 16.86
CA ALA A 351 3.09 -3.28 17.83
C ALA A 351 2.03 -2.32 18.39
N LEU A 352 1.16 -1.74 17.55
CA LEU A 352 0.04 -0.91 18.02
C LEU A 352 -0.94 -1.71 18.90
N VAL A 353 -1.18 -2.99 18.58
CA VAL A 353 -2.02 -3.86 19.41
C VAL A 353 -1.39 -4.10 20.78
N ARG A 354 -0.09 -4.41 20.83
CA ARG A 354 0.64 -4.61 22.09
C ARG A 354 0.72 -3.36 22.98
N LEU A 355 0.78 -2.19 22.34
CA LEU A 355 0.75 -0.90 23.03
C LEU A 355 -0.67 -0.49 23.48
N GLY A 356 -1.70 -1.27 23.14
CA GLY A 356 -3.09 -0.96 23.45
C GLY A 356 -3.67 0.19 22.62
N ALA A 357 -2.98 0.63 21.56
CA ALA A 357 -3.45 1.67 20.66
C ALA A 357 -4.50 1.15 19.66
N LEU A 358 -4.50 -0.15 19.37
CA LEU A 358 -5.51 -0.88 18.60
C LEU A 358 -5.90 -2.17 19.32
N LYS A 359 -7.15 -2.61 19.15
CA LYS A 359 -7.53 -4.01 19.42
C LYS A 359 -7.11 -4.89 18.24
N LEU A 360 -6.92 -6.20 18.46
CA LEU A 360 -6.59 -7.12 17.37
C LEU A 360 -7.66 -7.12 16.27
N ALA A 361 -8.93 -7.16 16.65
CA ALA A 361 -10.04 -7.07 15.70
C ALA A 361 -10.01 -5.76 14.88
N GLU A 362 -9.58 -4.64 15.46
CA GLU A 362 -9.45 -3.36 14.76
C GLU A 362 -8.29 -3.36 13.77
N PHE A 363 -7.16 -3.99 14.12
CA PHE A 363 -6.07 -4.22 13.17
C PHE A 363 -6.56 -5.05 11.97
N VAL A 364 -7.23 -6.18 12.22
CA VAL A 364 -7.78 -7.04 11.17
C VAL A 364 -8.84 -6.30 10.33
N MET A 365 -9.68 -5.50 10.96
CA MET A 365 -10.65 -4.66 10.25
C MET A 365 -9.95 -3.72 9.25
N LYS A 366 -8.87 -3.06 9.66
CA LYS A 366 -8.13 -2.10 8.81
C LYS A 366 -7.28 -2.77 7.73
N THR A 367 -6.91 -4.04 7.88
CA THR A 367 -5.97 -4.75 6.99
C THR A 367 -6.59 -5.91 6.22
N ALA A 368 -7.86 -6.23 6.45
CA ALA A 368 -8.58 -7.27 5.71
C ALA A 368 -10.02 -6.84 5.37
N THR A 369 -10.86 -6.58 6.38
CA THR A 369 -12.30 -6.35 6.18
C THR A 369 -12.58 -5.06 5.41
N ASN A 370 -12.03 -3.91 5.84
CA ASN A 370 -12.22 -2.63 5.16
C ASN A 370 -11.62 -2.61 3.76
N PRO A 371 -10.39 -3.08 3.53
CA PRO A 371 -9.84 -3.25 2.19
C PRO A 371 -10.75 -4.04 1.25
N ALA A 372 -11.21 -5.22 1.68
CA ALA A 372 -12.10 -6.05 0.86
C ALA A 372 -13.40 -5.34 0.51
N LYS A 373 -14.00 -4.62 1.47
CA LYS A 373 -15.23 -3.84 1.27
C LYS A 373 -15.02 -2.68 0.28
N ILE A 374 -13.92 -1.95 0.41
CA ILE A 374 -13.60 -0.78 -0.43
C ILE A 374 -13.40 -1.20 -1.89
N PHE A 375 -12.73 -2.32 -2.13
CA PHE A 375 -12.49 -2.84 -3.49
C PHE A 375 -13.56 -3.82 -3.98
N GLY A 376 -14.65 -4.03 -3.23
CA GLY A 376 -15.77 -4.87 -3.65
C GLY A 376 -15.49 -6.38 -3.67
N PHE A 377 -14.47 -6.84 -2.96
CA PHE A 377 -14.10 -8.26 -2.88
C PHE A 377 -15.04 -9.05 -1.98
N LYS A 378 -16.14 -9.54 -2.53
CA LYS A 378 -17.22 -10.20 -1.77
C LYS A 378 -16.80 -11.47 -1.01
N ASN A 379 -15.80 -12.19 -1.52
CA ASN A 379 -15.35 -13.47 -0.94
C ASN A 379 -14.04 -13.33 -0.14
N LYS A 380 -13.58 -12.12 0.16
CA LYS A 380 -12.34 -11.83 0.89
C LYS A 380 -12.61 -10.94 2.11
N GLY A 381 -11.63 -10.84 3.00
CA GLY A 381 -11.71 -9.98 4.20
C GLY A 381 -12.59 -10.53 5.32
N HIS A 382 -13.04 -11.79 5.22
CA HIS A 382 -13.79 -12.51 6.25
C HIS A 382 -13.52 -14.03 6.19
N LEU A 383 -13.85 -14.76 7.26
CA LEU A 383 -13.72 -16.22 7.38
C LEU A 383 -15.07 -16.95 7.34
N GLY A 384 -16.12 -16.30 6.87
CA GLY A 384 -17.44 -16.91 6.76
C GLY A 384 -17.49 -18.06 5.76
N VAL A 385 -18.46 -18.97 5.92
CA VAL A 385 -18.68 -20.08 4.97
C VAL A 385 -18.94 -19.51 3.57
N GLY A 386 -18.26 -20.09 2.56
CA GLY A 386 -18.28 -19.67 1.16
C GLY A 386 -17.20 -18.62 0.79
N ALA A 387 -16.52 -18.04 1.77
CA ALA A 387 -15.37 -17.17 1.51
C ALA A 387 -14.23 -17.94 0.85
N ASP A 388 -13.37 -17.23 0.15
CA ASP A 388 -12.07 -17.78 -0.26
C ASP A 388 -11.29 -18.20 0.99
N ALA A 389 -10.62 -19.35 0.95
CA ALA A 389 -9.75 -19.76 2.04
C ALA A 389 -8.42 -18.98 2.01
N ASP A 390 -8.56 -17.65 2.01
CA ASP A 390 -7.49 -16.68 2.15
C ASP A 390 -7.29 -16.41 3.64
N LEU A 391 -6.16 -16.85 4.18
CA LEU A 391 -5.89 -16.85 5.61
C LEU A 391 -4.52 -16.24 5.89
N THR A 392 -4.44 -15.46 6.98
CA THR A 392 -3.17 -15.18 7.65
C THR A 392 -3.24 -15.69 9.08
N VAL A 393 -2.21 -16.40 9.53
CA VAL A 393 -2.07 -16.89 10.90
C VAL A 393 -1.03 -16.03 11.59
N LEU A 394 -1.42 -15.39 12.69
CA LEU A 394 -0.57 -14.49 13.45
C LEU A 394 0.04 -15.20 14.66
N ASP A 395 1.33 -15.01 14.87
CA ASP A 395 2.04 -15.30 16.10
C ASP A 395 2.13 -14.03 16.96
N LEU A 396 1.17 -13.85 17.84
CA LEU A 396 1.11 -12.65 18.69
C LEU A 396 2.31 -12.53 19.64
N ALA A 397 2.88 -13.67 20.08
CA ALA A 397 4.05 -13.67 20.95
C ALA A 397 5.30 -13.17 20.21
N ARG A 398 5.48 -13.57 18.96
CA ARG A 398 6.60 -13.09 18.12
C ARG A 398 6.30 -11.76 17.41
N GLY A 399 5.03 -11.35 17.29
CA GLY A 399 4.60 -10.16 16.57
C GLY A 399 4.78 -10.27 15.06
N LYS A 400 4.52 -11.45 14.50
CA LYS A 400 4.75 -11.76 13.08
C LYS A 400 3.65 -12.63 12.51
N ALA A 401 3.53 -12.66 11.20
CA ALA A 401 2.80 -13.71 10.51
C ALA A 401 3.57 -15.04 10.65
N TYR A 402 2.84 -16.11 10.90
CA TYR A 402 3.37 -17.47 11.00
C TYR A 402 3.09 -18.29 9.75
N LEU A 403 1.88 -18.12 9.18
CA LEU A 403 1.46 -18.83 7.98
C LEU A 403 0.53 -17.92 7.19
N SER A 404 0.58 -18.00 5.86
CA SER A 404 -0.43 -17.42 4.99
C SER A 404 -0.84 -18.39 3.87
N MET A 405 -2.12 -18.29 3.47
CA MET A 405 -2.72 -19.13 2.42
C MET A 405 -3.59 -18.27 1.51
N SER A 406 -3.63 -18.62 0.23
CA SER A 406 -4.61 -18.14 -0.73
C SER A 406 -5.40 -19.30 -1.29
N GLN A 407 -6.72 -19.27 -1.16
CA GLN A 407 -7.63 -20.33 -1.58
C GLN A 407 -7.20 -21.73 -1.08
N GLY A 408 -6.74 -21.80 0.16
CA GLY A 408 -6.29 -23.02 0.79
C GLY A 408 -4.88 -23.49 0.40
N GLU A 409 -4.24 -22.83 -0.56
CA GLU A 409 -2.86 -23.11 -0.96
C GLU A 409 -1.87 -22.29 -0.13
N LEU A 410 -0.81 -22.93 0.35
CA LEU A 410 0.17 -22.31 1.23
C LEU A 410 1.04 -21.32 0.46
N ILE A 411 1.10 -20.09 0.94
CA ILE A 411 1.99 -19.02 0.47
C ILE A 411 3.29 -19.01 1.26
N MET A 412 3.19 -18.96 2.58
CA MET A 412 4.33 -18.81 3.47
C MET A 412 4.12 -19.62 4.76
N LEU A 413 5.20 -20.18 5.29
CA LEU A 413 5.23 -20.84 6.59
C LEU A 413 6.51 -20.42 7.34
N ASP A 414 6.34 -19.81 8.50
CA ASP A 414 7.40 -19.35 9.41
C ASP A 414 8.52 -18.57 8.71
N GLY A 415 8.14 -17.63 7.83
CA GLY A 415 9.05 -16.77 7.08
C GLY A 415 9.64 -17.41 5.82
N VAL A 416 9.30 -18.65 5.50
CA VAL A 416 9.72 -19.34 4.27
C VAL A 416 8.58 -19.29 3.26
N VAL A 417 8.80 -18.62 2.12
CA VAL A 417 7.83 -18.53 1.03
C VAL A 417 7.91 -19.81 0.19
N VAL A 418 6.77 -20.47 0.02
CA VAL A 418 6.63 -21.70 -0.73
C VAL A 418 5.58 -21.59 -1.85
N GLY A 419 4.80 -20.52 -1.83
CA GLY A 419 3.77 -20.25 -2.83
C GLY A 419 4.35 -20.06 -4.22
N ARG A 420 3.57 -20.43 -5.23
CA ARG A 420 3.90 -20.31 -6.66
C ARG A 420 2.72 -19.77 -7.42
N GLY A 421 2.99 -19.15 -8.59
CA GLY A 421 1.94 -18.53 -9.38
C GLY A 421 1.30 -17.36 -8.66
N GLY A 422 0.02 -17.15 -8.89
CA GLY A 422 -0.76 -16.08 -8.29
C GLY A 422 -2.05 -15.87 -9.06
N LYS A 423 -2.94 -15.04 -8.53
CA LYS A 423 -4.22 -14.72 -9.16
C LYS A 423 -4.31 -13.24 -9.46
N PHE A 424 -4.72 -12.93 -10.69
CA PHE A 424 -5.03 -11.56 -11.05
C PHE A 424 -6.47 -11.23 -10.65
N LEU A 425 -6.65 -10.09 -9.98
CA LEU A 425 -7.95 -9.54 -9.60
C LEU A 425 -8.31 -8.46 -10.62
N GLU A 426 -9.42 -8.62 -11.29
CA GLU A 426 -9.93 -7.67 -12.28
C GLU A 426 -11.04 -6.81 -11.67
N GLY A 427 -11.06 -5.51 -12.07
CA GLY A 427 -12.06 -4.54 -11.67
C GLY A 427 -13.41 -4.69 -12.37
#